data_5b9a6cc3fc65aed7730784b59d607037
#
_entry.id   5b9a6cc3fc65aed7730784b59d607037
#
_cell.length_a   1.000
_cell.length_b   1.000
_cell.length_c   1.000
_cell.angle_alpha   90.00
_cell.angle_beta   90.00
_cell.angle_gamma   90.00
#
_symmetry.space_group_name_H-M   'P 1'
#
loop_
_entity.id
_entity.type
_entity.pdbx_description
1 polymer ?
#
loop_
_entity_poly.entity_id
_entity_poly.type
_entity_poly.pdbx_seq_one_letter_code
_entity_poly.pdbx_strand_id
1 'polypeptide(L)'
;VYADVLARRLGCGVLVCDREHIVAAAGAGKNELLHRELPPELDRLLKKRRLYTAPANPDRRIRLGGRWLLCAAPILVHGDIEGGVLLPGSARDPLPEAEVIRAAATAAEFLARWMEE
;
A
#
# COMPACT_ATOMS: atom_id res chain seq x y z
N VAL A 1 -13.58 4.61 4.35
CA VAL A 1 -14.31 3.68 5.19
C VAL A 1 -13.70 2.28 5.15
N TYR A 2 -13.47 1.74 3.98
CA TYR A 2 -12.86 0.42 3.87
C TYR A 2 -11.43 0.40 4.45
N ALA A 3 -10.65 1.44 4.19
CA ALA A 3 -9.30 1.56 4.72
C ALA A 3 -9.30 1.58 6.26
N ASP A 4 -10.27 2.26 6.87
CA ASP A 4 -10.40 2.31 8.33
C ASP A 4 -10.68 0.93 8.92
N VAL A 5 -11.57 0.17 8.29
CA VAL A 5 -11.90 -1.19 8.74
C VAL A 5 -10.68 -2.09 8.61
N LEU A 6 -10.00 -2.01 7.48
CA LEU A 6 -8.83 -2.82 7.22
C LEU A 6 -7.69 -2.49 8.19
N ALA A 7 -7.42 -1.20 8.41
CA ALA A 7 -6.37 -0.77 9.33
C ALA A 7 -6.64 -1.27 10.75
N ARG A 8 -7.90 -1.24 11.18
CA ARG A 8 -8.30 -1.70 12.52
C ARG A 8 -8.09 -3.19 12.66
N ARG A 9 -8.41 -3.96 11.63
CA ARG A 9 -8.23 -5.40 11.63
C ARG A 9 -6.78 -5.82 11.62
N LEU A 10 -5.95 -5.10 10.85
CA LEU A 10 -4.54 -5.41 10.72
C LEU A 10 -3.69 -4.84 11.86
N GLY A 11 -4.21 -3.88 12.59
CA GLY A 11 -3.47 -3.21 13.66
C GLY A 11 -2.32 -2.34 13.15
N CYS A 12 -2.41 -1.86 11.90
CA CYS A 12 -1.37 -1.02 11.30
C CYS A 12 -2.00 -0.01 10.35
N GLY A 13 -1.20 0.95 9.90
CA GLY A 13 -1.64 1.91 8.89
C GLY A 13 -1.88 1.23 7.55
N VAL A 14 -2.88 1.71 6.82
CA VAL A 14 -3.21 1.21 5.48
C VAL A 14 -3.48 2.40 4.57
N LEU A 15 -2.91 2.37 3.38
CA LEU A 15 -3.12 3.40 2.37
C LEU A 15 -3.67 2.73 1.11
N VAL A 16 -4.52 3.45 0.40
CA VAL A 16 -4.96 3.04 -0.94
C VAL A 16 -4.57 4.17 -1.88
N CYS A 17 -3.95 3.82 -2.99
CA CYS A 17 -3.59 4.81 -4.00
C CYS A 17 -4.20 4.45 -5.35
N ASP A 18 -4.40 5.48 -6.19
CA ASP A 18 -4.58 5.30 -7.60
C ASP A 18 -3.20 5.38 -8.27
N ARG A 19 -3.11 5.73 -9.53
CA ARG A 19 -1.81 5.80 -10.20
C ARG A 19 -1.05 7.09 -9.94
N GLU A 20 -1.67 8.07 -9.30
CA GLU A 20 -1.08 9.39 -9.11
C GLU A 20 -0.98 9.82 -7.65
N HIS A 21 -1.98 9.47 -6.84
CA HIS A 21 -2.08 9.97 -5.46
C HIS A 21 -2.55 8.90 -4.49
N ILE A 22 -2.30 9.15 -3.22
CA ILE A 22 -2.90 8.38 -2.13
C ILE A 22 -4.31 8.91 -1.95
N VAL A 23 -5.31 8.06 -2.20
CA VAL A 23 -6.72 8.47 -2.23
C VAL A 23 -7.48 8.08 -0.97
N ALA A 24 -6.97 7.16 -0.19
CA ALA A 24 -7.57 6.78 1.09
C ALA A 24 -6.45 6.38 2.05
N ALA A 25 -6.64 6.68 3.32
CA ALA A 25 -5.65 6.37 4.35
C ALA A 25 -6.34 6.17 5.69
N ALA A 26 -5.80 5.26 6.50
CA ALA A 26 -6.29 5.00 7.84
C ALA A 26 -5.11 4.57 8.72
N GLY A 27 -5.23 4.84 10.02
CA GLY A 27 -4.20 4.50 10.99
C GLY A 27 -3.03 5.47 10.94
N ALA A 28 -1.86 4.98 11.31
CA ALA A 28 -0.65 5.79 11.36
C ALA A 28 -0.27 6.32 9.99
N GLY A 29 0.02 7.60 9.90
CA GLY A 29 0.39 8.24 8.65
C GLY A 29 -0.74 8.87 7.86
N LYS A 30 -2.00 8.69 8.30
CA LYS A 30 -3.16 9.21 7.59
C LYS A 30 -3.04 10.70 7.27
N ASN A 31 -2.77 11.52 8.26
CA ASN A 31 -2.74 12.96 8.08
C ASN A 31 -1.58 13.45 7.22
N GLU A 32 -0.49 12.70 7.21
CA GLU A 32 0.71 13.06 6.47
C GLU A 32 0.64 12.63 5.01
N LEU A 33 -0.03 11.52 4.74
CA LEU A 33 0.08 10.84 3.45
C LEU A 33 -1.14 10.97 2.56
N LEU A 34 -2.32 11.21 3.15
CA LEU A 34 -3.54 11.35 2.35
C LEU A 34 -3.39 12.49 1.33
N HIS A 35 -3.76 12.20 0.09
CA HIS A 35 -3.68 13.10 -1.08
C HIS A 35 -2.26 13.39 -1.59
N ARG A 36 -1.26 12.77 -1.01
CA ARG A 36 0.12 12.95 -1.47
C ARG A 36 0.34 12.23 -2.81
N GLU A 37 1.16 12.84 -3.67
CA GLU A 37 1.53 12.21 -4.94
C GLU A 37 2.40 10.98 -4.69
N LEU A 38 2.28 9.99 -5.55
CA LEU A 38 3.13 8.80 -5.48
C LEU A 38 4.56 9.15 -5.89
N PRO A 39 5.57 8.70 -5.13
CA PRO A 39 6.94 8.84 -5.60
C PRO A 39 7.16 7.99 -6.86
N PRO A 40 8.03 8.44 -7.77
CA PRO A 40 8.29 7.70 -9.02
C PRO A 40 8.69 6.24 -8.82
N GLU A 41 9.42 5.96 -7.73
CA GLU A 41 9.83 4.60 -7.39
C GLU A 41 8.65 3.68 -7.13
N LEU A 42 7.63 4.20 -6.44
CA LEU A 42 6.42 3.43 -6.16
C LEU A 42 5.62 3.18 -7.44
N ASP A 43 5.51 4.17 -8.30
CA ASP A 43 4.83 4.01 -9.58
C ASP A 43 5.50 2.90 -10.40
N ARG A 44 6.83 2.92 -10.48
CA ARG A 44 7.58 1.87 -11.18
C ARG A 44 7.37 0.49 -10.56
N LEU A 45 7.29 0.46 -9.23
CA LEU A 45 7.07 -0.78 -8.49
C LEU A 45 5.70 -1.39 -8.81
N LEU A 46 4.66 -0.58 -8.78
CA LEU A 46 3.30 -1.04 -9.08
C LEU A 46 3.18 -1.55 -10.53
N LYS A 47 3.90 -0.95 -11.45
CA LYS A 47 3.89 -1.39 -12.85
C LYS A 47 4.44 -2.80 -13.06
N LYS A 48 5.17 -3.34 -12.09
CA LYS A 48 5.64 -4.72 -12.14
C LYS A 48 4.51 -5.73 -11.90
N ARG A 49 3.37 -5.28 -11.44
CA ARG A 49 2.16 -6.11 -11.22
C ARG A 49 2.37 -7.26 -10.25
N ARG A 50 3.28 -7.09 -9.30
CA ARG A 50 3.59 -8.11 -8.30
C ARG A 50 3.49 -7.55 -6.90
N LEU A 51 3.12 -8.41 -5.96
CA LEU A 51 3.16 -8.08 -4.55
C LEU A 51 4.59 -7.72 -4.15
N TYR A 52 4.75 -6.60 -3.48
CA TYR A 52 6.04 -6.13 -3.01
C TYR A 52 6.10 -6.19 -1.48
N THR A 53 7.21 -6.69 -0.96
CA THR A 53 7.54 -6.57 0.45
C THR A 53 8.91 -5.91 0.56
N ALA A 54 9.06 -5.03 1.54
CA ALA A 54 10.28 -4.25 1.69
C ALA A 54 11.48 -5.16 1.98
N PRO A 55 12.67 -4.79 1.51
CA PRO A 55 13.89 -5.53 1.86
C PRO A 55 14.22 -5.34 3.35
N ALA A 56 14.99 -6.27 3.90
CA ALA A 56 15.42 -6.20 5.30
C ALA A 56 16.29 -4.97 5.55
N ASN A 57 17.13 -4.59 4.58
CA ASN A 57 17.99 -3.43 4.71
C ASN A 57 17.16 -2.14 4.65
N PRO A 58 17.09 -1.35 5.75
CA PRO A 58 16.30 -0.12 5.76
C PRO A 58 16.70 0.89 4.68
N ASP A 59 17.98 0.91 4.30
CA ASP A 59 18.48 1.87 3.31
C ASP A 59 17.93 1.62 1.91
N ARG A 60 17.34 0.44 1.67
CA ARG A 60 16.77 0.06 0.38
C ARG A 60 15.26 0.17 0.34
N ARG A 61 14.65 0.61 1.42
CA ARG A 61 13.20 0.78 1.48
C ARG A 61 12.78 2.08 0.79
N ILE A 62 11.62 2.05 0.17
CA ILE A 62 11.05 3.21 -0.53
C ILE A 62 10.44 4.16 0.49
N ARG A 63 10.70 5.44 0.35
CA ARG A 63 10.12 6.46 1.22
C ARG A 63 8.75 6.89 0.73
N LEU A 64 7.86 7.13 1.71
CA LEU A 64 6.55 7.73 1.50
C LEU A 64 6.46 8.93 2.44
N GLY A 65 6.90 10.09 1.98
CA GLY A 65 6.98 11.26 2.85
C GLY A 65 7.90 11.00 4.03
N GLY A 66 7.41 11.17 5.25
CA GLY A 66 8.16 10.88 6.47
C GLY A 66 8.15 9.43 6.89
N ARG A 67 7.50 8.57 6.12
CA ARG A 67 7.39 7.15 6.41
C ARG A 67 8.01 6.31 5.31
N TRP A 68 7.93 5.00 5.46
CA TRP A 68 8.55 4.05 4.54
C TRP A 68 7.51 3.04 4.08
N LEU A 69 7.71 2.49 2.88
CA LEU A 69 6.82 1.47 2.33
C LEU A 69 7.27 0.10 2.81
N LEU A 70 6.39 -0.62 3.50
CA LEU A 70 6.68 -1.99 3.97
C LEU A 70 6.09 -3.05 3.05
N CYS A 71 4.97 -2.74 2.41
CA CYS A 71 4.30 -3.67 1.52
C CYS A 71 3.47 -2.90 0.52
N ALA A 72 3.36 -3.42 -0.70
CA ALA A 72 2.49 -2.86 -1.72
C ALA A 72 1.84 -3.98 -2.51
N ALA A 73 0.52 -4.01 -2.51
CA ALA A 73 -0.26 -4.99 -3.27
C ALA A 73 -0.93 -4.24 -4.43
N PRO A 74 -0.58 -4.56 -5.68
CA PRO A 74 -1.15 -3.85 -6.84
C PRO A 74 -2.63 -4.18 -7.02
N ILE A 75 -3.39 -3.18 -7.41
CA ILE A 75 -4.80 -3.34 -7.78
C ILE A 75 -4.84 -3.51 -9.29
N LEU A 76 -5.20 -4.70 -9.74
CA LEU A 76 -5.22 -5.04 -11.15
C LEU A 76 -6.66 -5.20 -11.62
N VAL A 77 -7.05 -4.40 -12.60
CA VAL A 77 -8.38 -4.48 -13.22
C VAL A 77 -8.16 -4.90 -14.67
N HIS A 78 -8.61 -6.09 -15.01
CA HIS A 78 -8.40 -6.67 -16.35
C HIS A 78 -6.92 -6.66 -16.75
N GLY A 79 -6.02 -6.91 -15.79
CA GLY A 79 -4.59 -6.94 -16.02
C GLY A 79 -3.89 -5.59 -16.02
N ASP A 80 -4.64 -4.50 -15.96
CA ASP A 80 -4.07 -3.16 -15.93
C ASP A 80 -3.93 -2.65 -14.50
N ILE A 81 -2.84 -1.94 -14.24
CA ILE A 81 -2.60 -1.31 -12.95
C ILE A 81 -3.54 -0.12 -12.79
N GLU A 82 -4.34 -0.14 -11.72
CA GLU A 82 -5.21 0.98 -11.36
C GLU A 82 -4.78 1.65 -10.06
N GLY A 83 -3.93 1.00 -9.28
CA GLY A 83 -3.43 1.55 -8.02
C GLY A 83 -2.82 0.48 -7.15
N GLY A 84 -2.88 0.68 -5.85
CA GLY A 84 -2.33 -0.28 -4.91
C GLY A 84 -2.85 -0.11 -3.49
N VAL A 85 -2.73 -1.16 -2.71
CA VAL A 85 -2.93 -1.15 -1.26
C VAL A 85 -1.53 -1.15 -0.65
N LEU A 86 -1.25 -0.15 0.18
CA LEU A 86 0.09 0.10 0.70
C LEU A 86 0.10 0.00 2.22
N LEU A 87 1.16 -0.59 2.76
CA LEU A 87 1.36 -0.63 4.21
C LEU A 87 2.58 0.23 4.54
N PRO A 88 2.37 1.38 5.20
CA PRO A 88 3.48 2.26 5.62
C PRO A 88 4.04 1.84 6.97
N GLY A 89 5.26 2.25 7.27
CA GLY A 89 5.88 2.03 8.56
C GLY A 89 7.11 2.89 8.74
N SER A 90 7.92 2.58 9.76
CA SER A 90 9.17 3.27 9.96
C SER A 90 10.29 2.52 9.23
N ALA A 91 11.45 3.20 9.09
CA ALA A 91 12.60 2.61 8.41
C ALA A 91 13.07 1.30 9.04
N ARG A 92 12.91 1.18 10.35
CA ARG A 92 13.41 0.05 11.12
C ARG A 92 12.34 -0.93 11.58
N ASP A 93 11.09 -0.71 11.17
CA ASP A 93 10.04 -1.66 11.51
C ASP A 93 10.34 -3.02 10.91
N PRO A 94 10.02 -4.11 11.62
CA PRO A 94 10.11 -5.44 11.03
C PRO A 94 9.16 -5.55 9.85
N LEU A 95 9.41 -6.50 8.98
CA LEU A 95 8.49 -6.78 7.88
C LEU A 95 7.14 -7.22 8.45
N PRO A 96 6.04 -6.87 7.80
CA PRO A 96 4.71 -7.33 8.23
C PRO A 96 4.66 -8.86 8.23
N GLU A 97 3.88 -9.42 9.12
CA GLU A 97 3.65 -10.85 9.16
C GLU A 97 2.94 -11.31 7.89
N ALA A 98 3.10 -12.58 7.56
CA ALA A 98 2.50 -13.16 6.35
C ALA A 98 0.99 -12.95 6.27
N GLU A 99 0.30 -13.01 7.40
CA GLU A 99 -1.15 -12.75 7.45
C GLU A 99 -1.51 -11.34 7.03
N VAL A 100 -0.72 -10.37 7.46
CA VAL A 100 -0.94 -8.95 7.14
C VAL A 100 -0.70 -8.73 5.65
N ILE A 101 0.35 -9.33 5.11
CA ILE A 101 0.67 -9.23 3.70
C ILE A 101 -0.44 -9.86 2.85
N ARG A 102 -0.95 -11.03 3.25
CA ARG A 102 -2.06 -11.68 2.55
C ARG A 102 -3.33 -10.84 2.61
N ALA A 103 -3.58 -10.20 3.75
CA ALA A 103 -4.74 -9.33 3.89
C ALA A 103 -4.66 -8.13 2.97
N ALA A 104 -3.46 -7.55 2.78
CA ALA A 104 -3.27 -6.45 1.83
C ALA A 104 -3.52 -6.92 0.40
N ALA A 105 -3.03 -8.09 0.03
CA ALA A 105 -3.25 -8.67 -1.29
C ALA A 105 -4.74 -8.97 -1.54
N THR A 106 -5.42 -9.51 -0.53
CA THR A 106 -6.86 -9.79 -0.61
C THR A 106 -7.66 -8.50 -0.75
N ALA A 107 -7.27 -7.46 -0.02
CA ALA A 107 -7.90 -6.15 -0.13
C ALA A 107 -7.74 -5.58 -1.55
N ALA A 108 -6.56 -5.73 -2.14
CA ALA A 108 -6.33 -5.27 -3.52
C ALA A 108 -7.22 -6.02 -4.51
N GLU A 109 -7.39 -7.33 -4.34
CA GLU A 109 -8.29 -8.12 -5.19
C GLU A 109 -9.74 -7.68 -5.02
N PHE A 110 -10.16 -7.41 -3.79
CA PHE A 110 -11.51 -6.95 -3.51
C PHE A 110 -11.78 -5.61 -4.20
N LEU A 111 -10.85 -4.67 -4.07
CA LEU A 111 -10.98 -3.36 -4.70
C LEU A 111 -10.98 -3.47 -6.22
N ALA A 112 -10.17 -4.36 -6.77
CA ALA A 112 -10.15 -4.59 -8.21
C ALA A 112 -11.52 -5.05 -8.72
N ARG A 113 -12.15 -6.00 -8.03
CA ARG A 113 -13.48 -6.49 -8.40
C ARG A 113 -14.53 -5.40 -8.29
N TRP A 114 -14.46 -4.61 -7.24
CA TRP A 114 -15.38 -3.50 -7.05
C TRP A 114 -15.25 -2.48 -8.17
N MET A 115 -14.05 -2.23 -8.66
CA MET A 115 -13.80 -1.29 -9.76
C MET A 115 -14.23 -1.84 -11.13
N GLU A 116 -14.38 -3.14 -11.26
CA GLU A 116 -14.83 -3.77 -12.52
C GLU A 116 -16.32 -3.61 -12.76
N GLU A 117 -17.07 -3.26 -11.76
CA GLU A 117 -18.53 -3.14 -11.85
C GLU A 117 -18.99 -1.83 -12.47
#